data_d2cd28ba3c54487d422ba8e33e3b455f
#
_entry.id   d2cd28ba3c54487d422ba8e33e3b455f
#
_cell.length_a   1.000
_cell.length_b   1.000
_cell.length_c   1.000
_cell.angle_alpha   90.00
_cell.angle_beta   90.00
_cell.angle_gamma   90.00
#
_symmetry.space_group_name_H-M   'P 1'
#
loop_
_entity.id
_entity.type
_entity.pdbx_description
1 polymer ?
#
loop_
_entity_poly.entity_id
_entity_poly.type
_entity_poly.pdbx_seq_one_letter_code
_entity_poly.pdbx_strand_id
1 'polypeptide(L)'
;MGDLEFNKNEDSLKLLISEMKRRYAIISLGGGKNKIQKQHAKGKLTARERISFLKDSHADFIEIGSFAGYEMYEEYGGCPSAGVVAGITYIKDKQCIIVANDATVKAGAWFPITGKKNLRLQEIAMENRLPIIYLVDSAGVFLPMQDEIFPDKEHFGRIFRNNAHMSSLGITQISAIMGSCVAGGAYLPIMSDEALIVEKTGSIFLAGSYLVKAAIGEQIDNETLGGATTHCEISGVTDYKAKNDKDALNKIRNIIDKIGSYEKAGFNRLESHPPKEDEKEIYGIIPRDRTKPYNMKDIIIRLVDNSEFEEYKKDYGKSIICGYARLDGWSVGIVANQREIIKTKKGEMQIGGVIYSDSADKSTRFIANCNQKKIPLIFLQDVTGFMVGSRSEHSGIIKDGAKMVNAMANSVVPKFTIIVGNSYGAGNYAMCGKAYDPRLILAWPTAKLAVMGGEQAAKVLLQIEKASLESKGEKINSQKEKKLLEDIKNRYEKQTSPYYAAANLWVDAIIDPLETRKIISMGIEAANHSPIRKSYNPGIIQT
;
A
#
# COMPACT_ATOMS: atom_id res chain seq x y z
N MET A 1 25.30 -11.85 17.73
CA MET A 1 24.30 -12.59 18.54
C MET A 1 24.81 -13.99 18.77
N GLY A 2 24.56 -14.61 19.96
CA GLY A 2 24.87 -16.05 20.11
C GLY A 2 23.92 -16.86 19.21
N ASP A 3 24.41 -17.94 18.62
CA ASP A 3 23.67 -18.76 17.66
C ASP A 3 22.25 -19.14 18.10
N LEU A 4 22.06 -19.40 19.41
CA LEU A 4 20.76 -19.77 19.95
C LEU A 4 19.71 -18.64 19.90
N GLU A 5 20.09 -17.39 20.16
CA GLU A 5 19.18 -16.25 20.12
C GLU A 5 18.82 -15.92 18.67
N PHE A 6 19.78 -15.98 17.77
CA PHE A 6 19.58 -15.81 16.33
C PHE A 6 18.58 -16.84 15.79
N ASN A 7 18.76 -18.11 16.10
CA ASN A 7 17.87 -19.19 15.66
C ASN A 7 16.44 -19.01 16.21
N LYS A 8 16.29 -18.59 17.47
CA LYS A 8 14.95 -18.29 18.04
C LYS A 8 14.25 -17.13 17.34
N ASN A 9 14.98 -16.11 16.94
CA ASN A 9 14.44 -14.98 16.21
C ASN A 9 14.02 -15.43 14.81
N GLU A 10 14.87 -16.19 14.13
CA GLU A 10 14.62 -16.75 12.79
C GLU A 10 13.34 -17.60 12.79
N ASP A 11 13.21 -18.54 13.72
CA ASP A 11 12.03 -19.39 13.85
C ASP A 11 10.77 -18.55 14.09
N SER A 12 10.86 -17.56 14.98
CA SER A 12 9.74 -16.67 15.28
C SER A 12 9.28 -15.91 14.04
N LEU A 13 10.19 -15.35 13.24
CA LEU A 13 9.83 -14.60 12.05
C LEU A 13 9.31 -15.52 10.94
N LYS A 14 9.88 -16.70 10.77
CA LYS A 14 9.37 -17.73 9.84
C LYS A 14 7.94 -18.15 10.16
N LEU A 15 7.58 -18.25 11.45
CA LEU A 15 6.20 -18.51 11.88
C LEU A 15 5.26 -17.38 11.49
N LEU A 16 5.65 -16.12 11.67
CA LEU A 16 4.86 -14.96 11.25
C LEU A 16 4.67 -14.93 9.72
N ILE A 17 5.71 -15.23 8.96
CA ILE A 17 5.64 -15.32 7.49
C ILE A 17 4.73 -16.47 7.06
N SER A 18 4.83 -17.63 7.70
CA SER A 18 3.96 -18.78 7.43
C SER A 18 2.49 -18.43 7.68
N GLU A 19 2.19 -17.76 8.78
CA GLU A 19 0.84 -17.29 9.10
C GLU A 19 0.34 -16.27 8.07
N MET A 20 1.17 -15.32 7.65
CA MET A 20 0.84 -14.37 6.57
C MET A 20 0.48 -15.12 5.28
N LYS A 21 1.31 -16.07 4.87
CA LYS A 21 1.06 -16.88 3.66
C LYS A 21 -0.22 -17.71 3.76
N ARG A 22 -0.51 -18.28 4.93
CA ARG A 22 -1.75 -19.01 5.20
C ARG A 22 -2.99 -18.11 5.07
N ARG A 23 -2.96 -16.92 5.67
CA ARG A 23 -4.05 -15.93 5.56
C ARG A 23 -4.23 -15.46 4.12
N TYR A 24 -3.14 -15.17 3.43
CA TYR A 24 -3.18 -14.79 2.02
C TYR A 24 -3.80 -15.88 1.13
N ALA A 25 -3.47 -17.16 1.37
CA ALA A 25 -4.04 -18.27 0.64
C ALA A 25 -5.57 -18.36 0.79
N ILE A 26 -6.11 -18.04 1.98
CA ILE A 26 -7.56 -17.96 2.22
C ILE A 26 -8.18 -16.78 1.46
N ILE A 27 -7.59 -15.59 1.59
CA ILE A 27 -8.05 -14.36 0.92
C ILE A 27 -8.07 -14.54 -0.60
N SER A 28 -7.06 -15.22 -1.16
CA SER A 28 -6.91 -15.42 -2.60
C SER A 28 -8.01 -16.29 -3.23
N LEU A 29 -8.81 -17.00 -2.42
CA LEU A 29 -10.00 -17.71 -2.88
C LEU A 29 -11.19 -16.76 -3.16
N GLY A 30 -11.08 -15.48 -2.84
CA GLY A 30 -12.16 -14.51 -3.03
C GLY A 30 -13.46 -14.94 -2.36
N GLY A 31 -14.53 -15.07 -3.13
CA GLY A 31 -15.83 -15.56 -2.66
C GLY A 31 -15.92 -17.08 -2.43
N GLY A 32 -14.78 -17.81 -2.56
CA GLY A 32 -14.68 -19.24 -2.31
C GLY A 32 -14.86 -20.14 -3.52
N LYS A 33 -14.47 -21.40 -3.37
CA LYS A 33 -14.43 -22.41 -4.46
C LYS A 33 -15.73 -22.53 -5.24
N ASN A 34 -16.88 -22.54 -4.56
CA ASN A 34 -18.19 -22.65 -5.22
C ASN A 34 -18.49 -21.44 -6.12
N LYS A 35 -18.08 -20.25 -5.74
CA LYS A 35 -18.25 -19.04 -6.56
C LYS A 35 -17.31 -19.05 -7.76
N ILE A 36 -16.07 -19.52 -7.58
CA ILE A 36 -15.11 -19.72 -8.68
C ILE A 36 -15.70 -20.68 -9.72
N GLN A 37 -16.20 -21.84 -9.30
CA GLN A 37 -16.84 -22.80 -10.21
C GLN A 37 -18.01 -22.20 -10.98
N LYS A 38 -18.82 -21.35 -10.33
CA LYS A 38 -19.92 -20.63 -11.00
C LYS A 38 -19.43 -19.63 -12.06
N GLN A 39 -18.25 -19.01 -11.89
CA GLN A 39 -17.65 -18.18 -12.94
C GLN A 39 -17.20 -19.04 -14.13
N HIS A 40 -16.50 -20.13 -13.88
CA HIS A 40 -16.06 -21.05 -14.91
C HIS A 40 -17.24 -21.65 -15.71
N ALA A 41 -18.35 -22.02 -15.03
CA ALA A 41 -19.57 -22.52 -15.69
C ALA A 41 -20.20 -21.49 -16.65
N LYS A 42 -19.93 -20.20 -16.46
CA LYS A 42 -20.34 -19.11 -17.37
C LYS A 42 -19.30 -18.84 -18.48
N GLY A 43 -18.24 -19.62 -18.58
CA GLY A 43 -17.14 -19.42 -19.52
C GLY A 43 -16.22 -18.25 -19.17
N LYS A 44 -16.28 -17.73 -17.94
CA LYS A 44 -15.49 -16.58 -17.48
C LYS A 44 -14.28 -17.03 -16.67
N LEU A 45 -13.18 -16.30 -16.80
CA LEU A 45 -12.03 -16.40 -15.91
C LEU A 45 -12.28 -15.62 -14.61
N THR A 46 -11.65 -16.06 -13.52
CA THR A 46 -11.59 -15.25 -12.28
C THR A 46 -10.66 -14.04 -12.44
N ALA A 47 -10.74 -13.08 -11.53
CA ALA A 47 -9.85 -11.90 -11.54
C ALA A 47 -8.36 -12.31 -11.54
N ARG A 48 -7.96 -13.28 -10.73
CA ARG A 48 -6.59 -13.78 -10.64
C ARG A 48 -6.13 -14.50 -11.92
N GLU A 49 -6.99 -15.28 -12.53
CA GLU A 49 -6.71 -15.96 -13.81
C GLU A 49 -6.59 -14.95 -14.96
N ARG A 50 -7.43 -13.90 -14.99
CA ARG A 50 -7.33 -12.80 -15.95
C ARG A 50 -5.99 -12.09 -15.84
N ILE A 51 -5.56 -11.76 -14.62
CA ILE A 51 -4.25 -11.11 -14.37
C ILE A 51 -3.11 -12.05 -14.78
N SER A 52 -3.18 -13.32 -14.39
CA SER A 52 -2.15 -14.33 -14.74
C SER A 52 -1.99 -14.50 -16.26
N PHE A 53 -3.08 -14.41 -17.02
CA PHE A 53 -3.04 -14.47 -18.48
C PHE A 53 -2.52 -13.17 -19.11
N LEU A 54 -2.88 -12.03 -18.54
CA LEU A 54 -2.57 -10.70 -19.10
C LEU A 54 -1.11 -10.32 -18.92
N LYS A 55 -0.53 -10.59 -17.74
CA LYS A 55 0.87 -10.28 -17.45
C LYS A 55 1.85 -11.13 -18.26
N ASP A 56 3.05 -10.70 -18.41
CA ASP A 56 4.11 -11.50 -19.01
C ASP A 56 4.45 -12.70 -18.13
N SER A 57 4.76 -13.85 -18.73
CA SER A 57 4.95 -15.11 -18.00
C SER A 57 6.08 -15.07 -16.99
N HIS A 58 7.14 -14.30 -17.28
CA HIS A 58 8.30 -14.09 -16.42
C HIS A 58 8.13 -12.92 -15.44
N ALA A 59 7.06 -12.13 -15.60
CA ALA A 59 6.90 -10.92 -14.79
C ALA A 59 6.39 -11.24 -13.38
N ASP A 60 6.95 -10.56 -12.40
CA ASP A 60 6.41 -10.51 -11.05
C ASP A 60 5.11 -9.69 -11.00
N PHE A 61 4.30 -9.94 -10.00
CA PHE A 61 3.08 -9.19 -9.71
C PHE A 61 3.14 -8.66 -8.27
N ILE A 62 3.34 -7.36 -8.12
CA ILE A 62 3.26 -6.69 -6.82
C ILE A 62 1.78 -6.41 -6.52
N GLU A 63 1.14 -7.30 -5.76
CA GLU A 63 -0.27 -7.13 -5.40
C GLU A 63 -0.42 -6.03 -4.35
N ILE A 64 -1.19 -5.00 -4.69
CA ILE A 64 -1.51 -3.87 -3.82
C ILE A 64 -2.82 -4.14 -3.09
N GLY A 65 -2.81 -4.02 -1.75
CA GLY A 65 -3.99 -4.18 -0.92
C GLY A 65 -4.58 -5.59 -0.95
N SER A 66 -3.74 -6.63 -0.96
CA SER A 66 -4.20 -8.02 -0.89
C SER A 66 -5.03 -8.30 0.37
N PHE A 67 -4.67 -7.68 1.50
CA PHE A 67 -5.39 -7.77 2.78
C PHE A 67 -6.45 -6.67 2.97
N ALA A 68 -6.71 -5.81 1.99
CA ALA A 68 -7.74 -4.79 2.11
C ALA A 68 -9.12 -5.42 2.36
N GLY A 69 -9.84 -4.92 3.38
CA GLY A 69 -11.11 -5.49 3.81
C GLY A 69 -11.02 -6.78 4.63
N TYR A 70 -9.83 -7.20 5.03
CA TYR A 70 -9.61 -8.39 5.85
C TYR A 70 -10.29 -8.25 7.22
N GLU A 71 -11.12 -9.23 7.62
CA GLU A 71 -11.95 -9.21 8.84
C GLU A 71 -12.87 -7.97 8.94
N MET A 72 -13.26 -7.39 7.79
CA MET A 72 -14.24 -6.32 7.70
C MET A 72 -15.50 -6.81 6.98
N TYR A 73 -16.64 -6.20 7.30
CA TYR A 73 -17.94 -6.49 6.66
C TYR A 73 -18.41 -7.95 6.82
N GLU A 74 -18.09 -8.59 7.93
CA GLU A 74 -18.43 -10.00 8.18
C GLU A 74 -19.94 -10.23 8.22
N GLU A 75 -20.72 -9.25 8.70
CA GLU A 75 -22.18 -9.26 8.68
C GLU A 75 -22.76 -9.38 7.27
N TYR A 76 -22.00 -8.94 6.26
CA TYR A 76 -22.34 -9.10 4.83
C TYR A 76 -21.61 -10.27 4.17
N GLY A 77 -20.84 -11.06 4.94
CA GLY A 77 -20.06 -12.20 4.44
C GLY A 77 -18.68 -11.82 3.91
N GLY A 78 -18.14 -10.66 4.35
CA GLY A 78 -16.79 -10.22 4.09
C GLY A 78 -16.56 -9.60 2.70
N CYS A 79 -15.41 -8.94 2.58
CA CYS A 79 -14.95 -8.31 1.33
C CYS A 79 -13.44 -8.54 1.12
N PRO A 80 -12.99 -9.81 0.90
CA PRO A 80 -11.57 -10.12 0.74
C PRO A 80 -10.95 -9.36 -0.43
N SER A 81 -9.71 -8.88 -0.25
CA SER A 81 -9.00 -8.02 -1.19
C SER A 81 -9.80 -6.78 -1.62
N ALA A 82 -10.74 -6.31 -0.80
CA ALA A 82 -11.68 -5.23 -1.16
C ALA A 82 -12.53 -5.54 -2.41
N GLY A 83 -12.77 -6.81 -2.75
CA GLY A 83 -13.47 -7.23 -3.97
C GLY A 83 -12.73 -6.90 -5.27
N VAL A 84 -11.44 -6.57 -5.19
CA VAL A 84 -10.60 -6.19 -6.35
C VAL A 84 -9.21 -6.76 -6.19
N VAL A 85 -8.73 -7.53 -7.17
CA VAL A 85 -7.34 -7.94 -7.27
C VAL A 85 -6.60 -6.94 -8.14
N ALA A 86 -5.53 -6.33 -7.61
CA ALA A 86 -4.84 -5.28 -8.34
C ALA A 86 -3.37 -5.16 -7.95
N GLY A 87 -2.55 -4.66 -8.85
CA GLY A 87 -1.12 -4.49 -8.61
C GLY A 87 -0.33 -4.01 -9.81
N ILE A 88 0.98 -3.97 -9.63
CA ILE A 88 1.97 -3.56 -10.65
C ILE A 88 2.60 -4.81 -11.25
N THR A 89 2.71 -4.85 -12.58
CA THR A 89 3.36 -5.93 -13.33
C THR A 89 3.83 -5.44 -14.69
N TYR A 90 4.33 -6.36 -15.51
CA TYR A 90 4.72 -6.08 -16.89
C TYR A 90 3.77 -6.75 -17.89
N ILE A 91 3.44 -6.02 -18.95
CA ILE A 91 2.71 -6.48 -20.11
C ILE A 91 3.49 -6.02 -21.34
N LYS A 92 4.01 -6.96 -22.14
CA LYS A 92 4.88 -6.64 -23.28
C LYS A 92 6.08 -5.77 -22.84
N ASP A 93 6.72 -6.20 -21.76
CA ASP A 93 7.87 -5.54 -21.14
C ASP A 93 7.63 -4.08 -20.68
N LYS A 94 6.37 -3.64 -20.64
CA LYS A 94 5.97 -2.32 -20.15
C LYS A 94 5.31 -2.46 -18.78
N GLN A 95 5.80 -1.70 -17.81
CA GLN A 95 5.18 -1.65 -16.49
C GLN A 95 3.78 -1.05 -16.56
N CYS A 96 2.81 -1.76 -15.99
CA CYS A 96 1.40 -1.40 -15.97
C CYS A 96 0.78 -1.68 -14.61
N ILE A 97 -0.32 -0.99 -14.32
CA ILE A 97 -1.21 -1.33 -13.21
C ILE A 97 -2.39 -2.10 -13.78
N ILE A 98 -2.73 -3.22 -13.15
CA ILE A 98 -3.93 -3.99 -13.46
C ILE A 98 -4.88 -3.89 -12.29
N VAL A 99 -6.18 -3.64 -12.58
CA VAL A 99 -7.26 -3.54 -11.59
C VAL A 99 -8.38 -4.46 -12.07
N ALA A 100 -8.58 -5.60 -11.40
CA ALA A 100 -9.56 -6.59 -11.78
C ALA A 100 -10.63 -6.76 -10.70
N ASN A 101 -11.90 -6.50 -11.02
CA ASN A 101 -13.00 -6.80 -10.12
C ASN A 101 -13.10 -8.31 -9.87
N ASP A 102 -13.23 -8.71 -8.63
CA ASP A 102 -13.50 -10.08 -8.27
C ASP A 102 -15.01 -10.35 -8.18
N ALA A 103 -15.59 -10.82 -9.29
CA ALA A 103 -17.01 -11.13 -9.35
C ALA A 103 -17.44 -12.28 -8.43
N THR A 104 -16.49 -13.02 -7.84
CA THR A 104 -16.79 -14.05 -6.84
C THR A 104 -17.16 -13.42 -5.49
N VAL A 105 -16.71 -12.17 -5.23
CA VAL A 105 -17.00 -11.40 -4.03
C VAL A 105 -18.20 -10.49 -4.30
N LYS A 106 -19.38 -10.86 -3.79
CA LYS A 106 -20.63 -10.09 -3.92
C LYS A 106 -20.91 -9.57 -5.35
N ALA A 107 -20.64 -10.43 -6.36
CA ALA A 107 -20.77 -10.08 -7.79
C ALA A 107 -19.97 -8.82 -8.19
N GLY A 108 -18.83 -8.58 -7.55
CA GLY A 108 -17.98 -7.41 -7.79
C GLY A 108 -18.57 -6.09 -7.28
N ALA A 109 -19.49 -6.14 -6.31
CA ALA A 109 -20.07 -4.93 -5.71
C ALA A 109 -19.01 -4.12 -4.94
N TRP A 110 -19.17 -2.79 -4.94
CA TRP A 110 -18.25 -1.86 -4.34
C TRP A 110 -18.62 -1.54 -2.90
N PHE A 111 -17.81 -2.00 -1.98
CA PHE A 111 -17.81 -1.59 -0.57
C PHE A 111 -17.03 -0.28 -0.37
N PRO A 112 -17.12 0.39 0.79
CA PRO A 112 -16.29 1.57 1.07
C PRO A 112 -14.80 1.31 0.84
N ILE A 113 -14.28 0.18 1.29
CA ILE A 113 -12.87 -0.18 1.10
C ILE A 113 -12.51 -0.44 -0.38
N THR A 114 -13.45 -0.85 -1.21
CA THR A 114 -13.26 -1.02 -2.66
C THR A 114 -12.94 0.31 -3.33
N GLY A 115 -13.68 1.37 -2.98
CA GLY A 115 -13.45 2.73 -3.46
C GLY A 115 -12.06 3.23 -3.04
N LYS A 116 -11.72 3.08 -1.76
CA LYS A 116 -10.42 3.48 -1.21
C LYS A 116 -9.25 2.76 -1.92
N LYS A 117 -9.39 1.48 -2.23
CA LYS A 117 -8.37 0.71 -2.98
C LYS A 117 -8.19 1.22 -4.40
N ASN A 118 -9.29 1.46 -5.12
CA ASN A 118 -9.23 2.00 -6.48
C ASN A 118 -8.57 3.39 -6.52
N LEU A 119 -8.88 4.26 -5.56
CA LEU A 119 -8.23 5.57 -5.43
C LEU A 119 -6.72 5.43 -5.22
N ARG A 120 -6.29 4.49 -4.37
CA ARG A 120 -4.85 4.24 -4.18
C ARG A 120 -4.16 3.76 -5.45
N LEU A 121 -4.80 2.92 -6.24
CA LEU A 121 -4.25 2.43 -7.51
C LEU A 121 -4.16 3.56 -8.55
N GLN A 122 -5.16 4.43 -8.64
CA GLN A 122 -5.13 5.61 -9.48
C GLN A 122 -4.05 6.61 -9.03
N GLU A 123 -3.87 6.79 -7.71
CA GLU A 123 -2.78 7.59 -7.16
C GLU A 123 -1.41 7.04 -7.60
N ILE A 124 -1.17 5.73 -7.44
CA ILE A 124 0.07 5.09 -7.91
C ILE A 124 0.25 5.27 -9.43
N ALA A 125 -0.83 5.14 -10.22
CA ALA A 125 -0.79 5.38 -11.66
C ALA A 125 -0.39 6.80 -12.00
N MET A 126 -1.01 7.80 -11.37
CA MET A 126 -0.75 9.22 -11.62
C MET A 126 0.66 9.64 -11.18
N GLU A 127 1.09 9.21 -10.01
CA GLU A 127 2.41 9.55 -9.46
C GLU A 127 3.57 8.96 -10.28
N ASN A 128 3.36 7.76 -10.82
CA ASN A 128 4.38 7.04 -11.58
C ASN A 128 4.17 7.10 -13.09
N ARG A 129 3.08 7.71 -13.57
CA ARG A 129 2.68 7.78 -14.98
C ARG A 129 2.60 6.41 -15.66
N LEU A 130 2.09 5.42 -14.93
CA LEU A 130 1.93 4.05 -15.44
C LEU A 130 0.59 3.88 -16.16
N PRO A 131 0.54 3.19 -17.30
CA PRO A 131 -0.71 2.72 -17.89
C PRO A 131 -1.52 1.91 -16.86
N ILE A 132 -2.84 2.11 -16.84
CA ILE A 132 -3.75 1.40 -15.95
C ILE A 132 -4.80 0.64 -16.75
N ILE A 133 -4.97 -0.64 -16.42
CA ILE A 133 -5.90 -1.55 -17.09
C ILE A 133 -6.99 -1.96 -16.12
N TYR A 134 -8.25 -1.72 -16.46
CA TYR A 134 -9.40 -2.12 -15.68
C TYR A 134 -10.09 -3.33 -16.31
N LEU A 135 -10.14 -4.45 -15.60
CA LEU A 135 -10.89 -5.65 -15.98
C LEU A 135 -12.20 -5.64 -15.20
N VAL A 136 -13.25 -5.11 -15.83
CA VAL A 136 -14.50 -4.72 -15.16
C VAL A 136 -15.50 -5.88 -15.15
N ASP A 137 -15.97 -6.22 -13.95
CA ASP A 137 -16.97 -7.25 -13.71
C ASP A 137 -17.68 -6.93 -12.38
N SER A 138 -18.58 -5.95 -12.40
CA SER A 138 -19.07 -5.30 -11.17
C SER A 138 -20.56 -5.02 -11.21
N ALA A 139 -21.25 -5.41 -10.15
CA ALA A 139 -22.65 -5.07 -9.92
C ALA A 139 -22.90 -3.60 -9.48
N GLY A 140 -21.86 -2.77 -9.43
CA GLY A 140 -21.95 -1.37 -8.98
C GLY A 140 -21.82 -1.24 -7.46
N VAL A 141 -22.37 -0.17 -6.89
CA VAL A 141 -22.28 0.14 -5.46
C VAL A 141 -23.01 -0.92 -4.62
N PHE A 142 -22.40 -1.33 -3.50
CA PHE A 142 -23.05 -2.18 -2.51
C PHE A 142 -24.13 -1.35 -1.76
N LEU A 143 -25.36 -1.46 -2.22
CA LEU A 143 -26.48 -0.60 -1.80
C LEU A 143 -26.70 -0.52 -0.28
N PRO A 144 -26.51 -1.57 0.53
CA PRO A 144 -26.66 -1.47 1.98
C PRO A 144 -25.70 -0.47 2.66
N MET A 145 -24.63 -0.06 1.98
CA MET A 145 -23.63 0.90 2.48
C MET A 145 -23.47 2.11 1.54
N GLN A 146 -24.51 2.48 0.81
CA GLN A 146 -24.45 3.54 -0.20
C GLN A 146 -24.13 4.92 0.41
N ASP A 147 -24.52 5.16 1.64
CA ASP A 147 -24.28 6.38 2.42
C ASP A 147 -22.80 6.59 2.77
N GLU A 148 -22.02 5.51 2.83
CA GLU A 148 -20.56 5.58 3.04
C GLU A 148 -19.76 5.68 1.71
N ILE A 149 -20.42 5.55 0.56
CA ILE A 149 -19.76 5.49 -0.76
C ILE A 149 -20.05 6.70 -1.62
N PHE A 150 -21.31 7.11 -1.66
CA PHE A 150 -21.83 8.25 -2.41
C PHE A 150 -21.74 9.50 -1.54
N PRO A 151 -21.67 10.54 -1.79
CA PRO A 151 -21.17 11.70 -2.43
C PRO A 151 -19.84 12.24 -1.84
N ASP A 152 -19.15 11.50 -1.03
CA ASP A 152 -17.92 11.96 -0.36
C ASP A 152 -16.80 12.27 -1.37
N LYS A 153 -15.94 13.22 -0.97
CA LYS A 153 -14.85 13.73 -1.81
C LYS A 153 -13.85 12.63 -2.22
N GLU A 154 -13.40 11.81 -1.28
CA GLU A 154 -12.39 10.77 -1.49
C GLU A 154 -13.04 9.39 -1.67
N HIS A 155 -14.04 9.33 -2.55
CA HIS A 155 -14.77 8.10 -2.84
C HIS A 155 -15.15 7.96 -4.32
N PHE A 156 -16.32 7.40 -4.64
CA PHE A 156 -16.73 6.98 -5.97
C PHE A 156 -16.59 8.10 -7.04
N GLY A 157 -17.06 9.30 -6.74
CA GLY A 157 -16.96 10.44 -7.65
C GLY A 157 -15.51 10.86 -7.94
N ARG A 158 -14.61 10.71 -6.98
CA ARG A 158 -13.19 11.01 -7.17
C ARG A 158 -12.54 10.08 -8.18
N ILE A 159 -12.98 8.82 -8.28
CA ILE A 159 -12.46 7.86 -9.25
C ILE A 159 -12.71 8.35 -10.68
N PHE A 160 -13.92 8.83 -10.98
CA PHE A 160 -14.25 9.36 -12.31
C PHE A 160 -13.48 10.65 -12.60
N ARG A 161 -13.38 11.53 -11.61
CA ARG A 161 -12.52 12.72 -11.75
C ARG A 161 -11.08 12.31 -12.08
N ASN A 162 -10.54 11.32 -11.41
CA ASN A 162 -9.18 10.86 -11.66
C ASN A 162 -9.03 10.23 -13.04
N ASN A 163 -10.03 9.49 -13.58
CA ASN A 163 -10.02 9.02 -14.96
C ASN A 163 -9.83 10.19 -15.94
N ALA A 164 -10.62 11.26 -15.79
CA ALA A 164 -10.49 12.43 -16.65
C ALA A 164 -9.11 13.11 -16.51
N HIS A 165 -8.59 13.20 -15.28
CA HIS A 165 -7.25 13.76 -15.05
C HIS A 165 -6.12 12.89 -15.62
N MET A 166 -6.19 11.57 -15.47
CA MET A 166 -5.19 10.66 -16.02
C MET A 166 -5.13 10.75 -17.53
N SER A 167 -6.27 10.80 -18.21
CA SER A 167 -6.35 11.02 -19.66
C SER A 167 -5.69 12.33 -20.04
N SER A 168 -6.02 13.44 -19.35
CA SER A 168 -5.41 14.76 -19.63
C SER A 168 -3.90 14.81 -19.37
N LEU A 169 -3.38 13.96 -18.50
CA LEU A 169 -1.95 13.80 -18.24
C LEU A 169 -1.26 12.87 -19.25
N GLY A 170 -1.99 12.27 -20.17
CA GLY A 170 -1.48 11.29 -21.14
C GLY A 170 -1.12 9.94 -20.49
N ILE A 171 -1.78 9.58 -19.39
CA ILE A 171 -1.64 8.26 -18.76
C ILE A 171 -2.67 7.34 -19.41
N THR A 172 -2.21 6.36 -20.16
CA THR A 172 -3.07 5.45 -20.90
C THR A 172 -3.95 4.63 -19.97
N GLN A 173 -5.26 4.62 -20.25
CA GLN A 173 -6.27 3.88 -19.53
C GLN A 173 -7.00 2.95 -20.51
N ILE A 174 -7.00 1.64 -20.21
CA ILE A 174 -7.68 0.63 -21.02
C ILE A 174 -8.65 -0.13 -20.13
N SER A 175 -9.90 -0.27 -20.57
CA SER A 175 -10.91 -1.03 -19.85
C SER A 175 -11.42 -2.21 -20.68
N ALA A 176 -11.65 -3.34 -20.03
CA ALA A 176 -12.38 -4.46 -20.63
C ALA A 176 -13.62 -4.80 -19.78
N ILE A 177 -14.78 -4.71 -20.39
CA ILE A 177 -16.08 -5.06 -19.81
C ILE A 177 -16.25 -6.58 -19.98
N MET A 178 -15.94 -7.34 -18.92
CA MET A 178 -15.88 -8.81 -18.94
C MET A 178 -17.03 -9.45 -18.14
N GLY A 179 -17.94 -8.63 -17.67
CA GLY A 179 -19.13 -9.00 -16.93
C GLY A 179 -20.14 -7.88 -16.91
N SER A 180 -21.12 -7.96 -16.02
CA SER A 180 -22.08 -6.88 -15.84
C SER A 180 -21.40 -5.63 -15.32
N CYS A 181 -21.77 -4.49 -15.89
CA CYS A 181 -21.31 -3.17 -15.48
C CYS A 181 -22.49 -2.21 -15.41
N VAL A 182 -22.92 -1.86 -14.20
CA VAL A 182 -24.22 -1.21 -13.97
C VAL A 182 -24.07 0.13 -13.27
N ALA A 183 -24.92 1.07 -13.64
CA ALA A 183 -25.10 2.39 -13.00
C ALA A 183 -23.79 3.20 -12.93
N GLY A 184 -23.44 3.73 -11.77
CA GLY A 184 -22.21 4.50 -11.59
C GLY A 184 -20.94 3.76 -11.99
N GLY A 185 -20.89 2.44 -11.81
CA GLY A 185 -19.76 1.60 -12.25
C GLY A 185 -19.54 1.59 -13.77
N ALA A 186 -20.54 1.96 -14.55
CA ALA A 186 -20.43 2.05 -16.00
C ALA A 186 -19.56 3.23 -16.48
N TYR A 187 -19.43 4.28 -15.69
CA TYR A 187 -18.60 5.43 -16.07
C TYR A 187 -17.11 5.11 -16.06
N LEU A 188 -16.64 4.25 -15.15
CA LEU A 188 -15.22 3.88 -15.06
C LEU A 188 -14.66 3.36 -16.40
N PRO A 189 -15.25 2.33 -17.05
CA PRO A 189 -14.73 1.84 -18.33
C PRO A 189 -14.91 2.83 -19.46
N ILE A 190 -15.99 3.60 -19.49
CA ILE A 190 -16.27 4.51 -20.61
C ILE A 190 -15.47 5.81 -20.54
N MET A 191 -15.00 6.18 -19.36
CA MET A 191 -14.05 7.29 -19.19
C MET A 191 -12.60 6.87 -19.38
N SER A 192 -12.32 5.60 -19.65
CA SER A 192 -11.00 5.13 -20.10
C SER A 192 -10.73 5.58 -21.54
N ASP A 193 -9.46 5.60 -21.95
CA ASP A 193 -9.11 6.05 -23.31
C ASP A 193 -9.54 5.05 -24.38
N GLU A 194 -9.54 3.75 -24.03
CA GLU A 194 -10.03 2.65 -24.89
C GLU A 194 -10.85 1.65 -24.07
N ALA A 195 -12.00 1.23 -24.60
CA ALA A 195 -12.92 0.30 -23.96
C ALA A 195 -13.21 -0.92 -24.85
N LEU A 196 -13.04 -2.11 -24.25
CA LEU A 196 -13.36 -3.40 -24.88
C LEU A 196 -14.60 -4.00 -24.19
N ILE A 197 -15.39 -4.79 -24.91
CA ILE A 197 -16.52 -5.55 -24.35
C ILE A 197 -16.49 -7.00 -24.84
N VAL A 198 -16.74 -7.94 -23.91
CA VAL A 198 -16.79 -9.38 -24.22
C VAL A 198 -18.21 -9.79 -24.60
N GLU A 199 -18.36 -10.44 -25.73
CA GLU A 199 -19.66 -10.96 -26.21
C GLU A 199 -20.31 -11.89 -25.16
N LYS A 200 -21.61 -11.79 -25.00
CA LYS A 200 -22.48 -12.65 -24.16
C LYS A 200 -22.23 -12.54 -22.65
N THR A 201 -21.04 -12.17 -22.21
CA THR A 201 -20.73 -12.06 -20.77
C THR A 201 -20.59 -10.61 -20.30
N GLY A 202 -20.07 -9.73 -21.15
CA GLY A 202 -19.96 -8.29 -20.89
C GLY A 202 -21.26 -7.56 -21.23
N SER A 203 -21.70 -6.71 -20.34
CA SER A 203 -22.80 -5.77 -20.60
C SER A 203 -22.61 -4.48 -19.80
N ILE A 204 -22.99 -3.36 -20.40
CA ILE A 204 -22.86 -2.06 -19.74
C ILE A 204 -24.09 -1.21 -20.01
N PHE A 205 -24.66 -0.62 -18.95
CA PHE A 205 -25.83 0.25 -19.03
C PHE A 205 -26.00 1.04 -17.73
N LEU A 206 -26.67 2.18 -17.81
CA LEU A 206 -27.02 2.97 -16.62
C LEU A 206 -28.09 2.28 -15.77
N ALA A 207 -29.10 1.65 -16.44
CA ALA A 207 -30.17 0.89 -15.79
C ALA A 207 -30.31 -0.46 -16.47
N GLY A 208 -30.19 -1.56 -15.72
CA GLY A 208 -30.38 -2.91 -16.26
C GLY A 208 -31.83 -3.19 -16.66
N SER A 209 -32.04 -4.25 -17.44
CA SER A 209 -33.34 -4.63 -18.00
C SER A 209 -34.49 -4.68 -16.99
N TYR A 210 -34.21 -5.13 -15.78
CA TYR A 210 -35.21 -5.15 -14.70
C TYR A 210 -35.67 -3.73 -14.29
N LEU A 211 -34.72 -2.80 -14.16
CA LEU A 211 -35.03 -1.43 -13.79
C LEU A 211 -35.71 -0.66 -14.94
N VAL A 212 -35.32 -0.92 -16.19
CA VAL A 212 -35.98 -0.39 -17.39
C VAL A 212 -37.43 -0.83 -17.43
N LYS A 213 -37.72 -2.12 -17.20
CA LYS A 213 -39.09 -2.64 -17.11
C LYS A 213 -39.90 -1.97 -16.00
N ALA A 214 -39.29 -1.76 -14.84
CA ALA A 214 -39.97 -1.12 -13.72
C ALA A 214 -40.23 0.37 -13.95
N ALA A 215 -39.34 1.08 -14.63
CA ALA A 215 -39.42 2.53 -14.84
C ALA A 215 -40.34 2.93 -16.02
N ILE A 216 -40.25 2.22 -17.13
CA ILE A 216 -40.96 2.59 -18.39
C ILE A 216 -41.74 1.44 -19.02
N GLY A 217 -41.81 0.27 -18.39
CA GLY A 217 -42.57 -0.89 -18.88
C GLY A 217 -41.94 -1.65 -20.04
N GLU A 218 -40.80 -1.25 -20.57
CA GLU A 218 -40.09 -1.87 -21.68
C GLU A 218 -39.54 -3.24 -21.27
N GLN A 219 -39.80 -4.28 -22.05
CA GLN A 219 -39.25 -5.62 -21.88
C GLN A 219 -38.10 -5.84 -22.84
N ILE A 220 -36.88 -5.79 -22.33
CA ILE A 220 -35.63 -5.96 -23.06
C ILE A 220 -34.69 -6.83 -22.25
N ASP A 221 -33.90 -7.70 -22.90
CA ASP A 221 -32.82 -8.41 -22.22
C ASP A 221 -31.53 -7.60 -22.13
N ASN A 222 -30.62 -8.01 -21.24
CA ASN A 222 -29.39 -7.25 -20.99
C ASN A 222 -28.42 -7.23 -22.19
N GLU A 223 -28.39 -8.28 -23.02
CA GLU A 223 -27.52 -8.33 -24.21
C GLU A 223 -28.02 -7.36 -25.28
N THR A 224 -29.31 -7.32 -25.53
CA THR A 224 -29.94 -6.37 -26.47
C THR A 224 -29.85 -4.94 -25.94
N LEU A 225 -30.01 -4.74 -24.63
CA LEU A 225 -29.96 -3.40 -24.00
C LEU A 225 -28.56 -2.80 -24.03
N GLY A 226 -27.54 -3.56 -23.69
CA GLY A 226 -26.19 -3.02 -23.49
C GLY A 226 -25.08 -4.06 -23.62
N GLY A 227 -25.26 -5.05 -24.50
CA GLY A 227 -24.24 -6.04 -24.84
C GLY A 227 -23.26 -5.55 -25.91
N ALA A 228 -22.38 -6.45 -26.33
CA ALA A 228 -21.27 -6.13 -27.22
C ALA A 228 -21.72 -5.62 -28.60
N THR A 229 -22.74 -6.23 -29.19
CA THR A 229 -23.27 -5.78 -30.50
C THR A 229 -23.87 -4.38 -30.41
N THR A 230 -24.67 -4.14 -29.38
CA THR A 230 -25.29 -2.82 -29.17
C THR A 230 -24.25 -1.72 -29.04
N HIS A 231 -23.20 -1.95 -28.24
CA HIS A 231 -22.25 -0.89 -27.94
C HIS A 231 -21.09 -0.75 -28.94
N CYS A 232 -20.75 -1.79 -29.70
CA CYS A 232 -19.75 -1.69 -30.75
C CYS A 232 -20.33 -1.30 -32.13
N GLU A 233 -21.59 -1.66 -32.43
CA GLU A 233 -22.14 -1.52 -33.78
C GLU A 233 -23.26 -0.47 -33.89
N ILE A 234 -23.99 -0.20 -32.80
CA ILE A 234 -25.14 0.73 -32.83
C ILE A 234 -24.81 2.04 -32.11
N SER A 235 -24.39 1.98 -30.84
CA SER A 235 -24.19 3.18 -30.04
C SER A 235 -22.76 3.75 -30.09
N GLY A 236 -21.76 2.95 -30.47
CA GLY A 236 -20.36 3.36 -30.48
C GLY A 236 -19.77 3.65 -29.10
N VAL A 237 -20.36 3.09 -28.04
CA VAL A 237 -19.91 3.32 -26.65
C VAL A 237 -18.60 2.58 -26.35
N THR A 238 -18.37 1.43 -26.99
CA THR A 238 -17.14 0.65 -26.85
C THR A 238 -16.40 0.49 -28.17
N ASP A 239 -15.07 0.44 -28.10
CA ASP A 239 -14.19 0.48 -29.27
C ASP A 239 -13.94 -0.89 -29.88
N TYR A 240 -13.90 -1.95 -29.04
CA TYR A 240 -13.54 -3.29 -29.49
C TYR A 240 -14.49 -4.35 -28.93
N LYS A 241 -14.95 -5.22 -29.81
CA LYS A 241 -15.69 -6.42 -29.48
C LYS A 241 -14.73 -7.61 -29.32
N ALA A 242 -14.85 -8.38 -28.24
CA ALA A 242 -14.04 -9.56 -27.96
C ALA A 242 -14.91 -10.79 -27.81
N LYS A 243 -14.46 -11.92 -28.39
CA LYS A 243 -15.22 -13.19 -28.38
C LYS A 243 -15.33 -13.82 -26.99
N ASN A 244 -14.34 -13.65 -26.14
CA ASN A 244 -14.24 -14.20 -24.78
C ASN A 244 -13.16 -13.45 -23.99
N ASP A 245 -12.99 -13.82 -22.70
CA ASP A 245 -11.99 -13.22 -21.80
C ASP A 245 -10.58 -13.25 -22.41
N LYS A 246 -10.13 -14.37 -22.95
CA LYS A 246 -8.77 -14.50 -23.52
C LYS A 246 -8.56 -13.61 -24.74
N ASP A 247 -9.58 -13.47 -25.61
CA ASP A 247 -9.52 -12.59 -26.76
C ASP A 247 -9.41 -11.12 -26.34
N ALA A 248 -10.20 -10.71 -25.32
CA ALA A 248 -10.09 -9.36 -24.75
C ALA A 248 -8.70 -9.09 -24.17
N LEU A 249 -8.16 -10.02 -23.40
CA LEU A 249 -6.82 -9.89 -22.79
C LEU A 249 -5.72 -9.84 -23.85
N ASN A 250 -5.82 -10.61 -24.94
CA ASN A 250 -4.89 -10.53 -26.05
C ASN A 250 -4.98 -9.19 -26.80
N LYS A 251 -6.18 -8.62 -26.98
CA LYS A 251 -6.36 -7.30 -27.55
C LYS A 251 -5.69 -6.23 -26.68
N ILE A 252 -5.86 -6.29 -25.36
CA ILE A 252 -5.18 -5.40 -24.41
C ILE A 252 -3.66 -5.52 -24.58
N ARG A 253 -3.10 -6.73 -24.61
CA ARG A 253 -1.66 -6.96 -24.83
C ARG A 253 -1.19 -6.30 -26.15
N ASN A 254 -1.99 -6.40 -27.20
CA ASN A 254 -1.67 -5.79 -28.51
C ASN A 254 -1.74 -4.25 -28.50
N ILE A 255 -2.63 -3.66 -27.69
CA ILE A 255 -2.70 -2.21 -27.49
C ILE A 255 -1.46 -1.74 -26.71
N ILE A 256 -1.18 -2.39 -25.58
CA ILE A 256 -0.01 -2.06 -24.74
C ILE A 256 1.31 -2.16 -25.52
N ASP A 257 1.44 -3.16 -26.40
CA ASP A 257 2.61 -3.35 -27.26
C ASP A 257 2.95 -2.10 -28.08
N LYS A 258 1.94 -1.34 -28.48
CA LYS A 258 2.06 -0.17 -29.38
C LYS A 258 2.17 1.17 -28.66
N ILE A 259 2.05 1.21 -27.34
CA ILE A 259 2.24 2.45 -26.59
C ILE A 259 3.67 2.95 -26.77
N GLY A 260 3.82 4.23 -27.11
CA GLY A 260 5.12 4.88 -27.25
C GLY A 260 5.88 5.01 -25.92
N SER A 261 7.14 5.39 -26.01
CA SER A 261 7.96 5.68 -24.82
C SER A 261 7.70 7.11 -24.33
N TYR A 262 7.75 7.29 -23.01
CA TYR A 262 7.66 8.59 -22.36
C TYR A 262 9.01 9.03 -21.79
N GLU A 263 9.15 10.34 -21.54
CA GLU A 263 10.29 10.89 -20.80
C GLU A 263 10.40 10.25 -19.43
N LYS A 264 11.62 9.86 -19.05
CA LYS A 264 11.93 9.25 -17.75
C LYS A 264 12.52 10.27 -16.77
N ALA A 265 12.43 9.99 -15.47
CA ALA A 265 13.09 10.79 -14.43
C ALA A 265 14.61 10.74 -14.54
N GLY A 266 15.17 9.66 -15.06
CA GLY A 266 16.61 9.49 -15.24
C GLY A 266 17.34 9.18 -13.94
N PHE A 267 16.72 8.42 -13.01
CA PHE A 267 17.42 7.94 -11.83
C PHE A 267 18.61 7.06 -12.21
N ASN A 268 19.72 7.23 -11.47
CA ASN A 268 20.95 6.50 -11.77
C ASN A 268 20.80 5.01 -11.45
N ARG A 269 20.99 4.15 -12.47
CA ARG A 269 21.03 2.69 -12.33
C ARG A 269 22.29 2.14 -12.99
N LEU A 270 23.00 1.29 -12.28
CA LEU A 270 24.13 0.49 -12.79
C LEU A 270 23.72 -0.98 -12.85
N GLU A 271 24.68 -1.84 -13.18
CA GLU A 271 24.51 -3.28 -13.08
C GLU A 271 24.17 -3.69 -11.64
N SER A 272 23.21 -4.59 -11.49
CA SER A 272 22.76 -5.09 -10.18
C SER A 272 23.74 -6.14 -9.65
N HIS A 273 24.08 -6.04 -8.37
CA HIS A 273 24.88 -7.03 -7.67
C HIS A 273 24.11 -7.52 -6.43
N PRO A 274 24.14 -8.83 -6.12
CA PRO A 274 23.55 -9.32 -4.87
C PRO A 274 24.32 -8.77 -3.66
N PRO A 275 23.70 -8.72 -2.48
CA PRO A 275 24.43 -8.50 -1.24
C PRO A 275 25.54 -9.57 -1.04
N LYS A 276 26.63 -9.21 -0.37
CA LYS A 276 27.67 -10.18 0.06
C LYS A 276 27.25 -10.93 1.31
N GLU A 277 26.47 -10.28 2.18
CA GLU A 277 25.87 -10.90 3.35
C GLU A 277 24.63 -11.70 2.95
N ASP A 278 24.40 -12.84 3.59
CA ASP A 278 23.25 -13.69 3.28
C ASP A 278 21.93 -12.99 3.63
N GLU A 279 21.11 -12.72 2.61
CA GLU A 279 19.80 -12.07 2.78
C GLU A 279 18.88 -12.83 3.75
N LYS A 280 18.99 -14.16 3.83
CA LYS A 280 18.16 -15.00 4.71
C LYS A 280 18.42 -14.73 6.19
N GLU A 281 19.60 -14.23 6.55
CA GLU A 281 19.91 -13.88 7.92
C GLU A 281 19.07 -12.71 8.46
N ILE A 282 18.40 -11.95 7.60
CA ILE A 282 17.42 -10.94 8.03
C ILE A 282 16.41 -11.54 9.01
N TYR A 283 16.05 -12.80 8.84
CA TYR A 283 15.10 -13.48 9.73
C TYR A 283 15.58 -13.62 11.17
N GLY A 284 16.89 -13.75 11.39
CA GLY A 284 17.47 -13.90 12.72
C GLY A 284 17.86 -12.58 13.40
N ILE A 285 17.92 -11.47 12.64
CA ILE A 285 18.36 -10.17 13.16
C ILE A 285 17.28 -9.53 14.04
N ILE A 286 16.02 -9.63 13.67
CA ILE A 286 14.92 -8.98 14.39
C ILE A 286 14.57 -9.80 15.63
N PRO A 287 14.75 -9.25 16.86
CA PRO A 287 14.48 -9.99 18.06
C PRO A 287 13.00 -10.39 18.18
N ARG A 288 12.73 -11.63 18.60
CA ARG A 288 11.40 -12.09 18.98
C ARG A 288 10.81 -11.20 20.08
N ASP A 289 11.62 -10.89 21.08
CA ASP A 289 11.30 -9.89 22.10
C ASP A 289 11.58 -8.50 21.54
N ARG A 290 10.55 -7.80 21.17
CA ARG A 290 10.61 -6.47 20.52
C ARG A 290 11.15 -5.35 21.42
N THR A 291 11.38 -5.62 22.71
CA THR A 291 12.04 -4.70 23.65
C THR A 291 13.56 -4.77 23.54
N LYS A 292 14.11 -5.88 23.01
CA LYS A 292 15.56 -6.05 22.83
C LYS A 292 16.09 -5.19 21.69
N PRO A 293 17.29 -4.62 21.86
CA PRO A 293 17.95 -3.84 20.82
C PRO A 293 18.51 -4.75 19.72
N TYR A 294 18.62 -4.21 18.51
CA TYR A 294 19.36 -4.80 17.38
C TYR A 294 19.94 -3.68 16.51
N ASN A 295 20.92 -4.01 15.69
CA ASN A 295 21.53 -3.06 14.77
C ASN A 295 20.80 -3.04 13.44
N MET A 296 20.12 -1.94 13.10
CA MET A 296 19.43 -1.79 11.82
C MET A 296 20.39 -1.85 10.62
N LYS A 297 21.66 -1.54 10.82
CA LYS A 297 22.66 -1.63 9.75
C LYS A 297 22.85 -3.06 9.25
N ASP A 298 22.68 -4.06 10.12
CA ASP A 298 22.77 -5.46 9.73
C ASP A 298 21.65 -5.85 8.74
N ILE A 299 20.48 -5.20 8.82
CA ILE A 299 19.41 -5.34 7.84
C ILE A 299 19.79 -4.61 6.55
N ILE A 300 20.28 -3.37 6.63
CA ILE A 300 20.61 -2.55 5.46
C ILE A 300 21.62 -3.26 4.56
N ILE A 301 22.72 -3.80 5.14
CA ILE A 301 23.76 -4.47 4.36
C ILE A 301 23.32 -5.78 3.68
N ARG A 302 22.17 -6.34 4.10
CA ARG A 302 21.55 -7.52 3.47
C ARG A 302 20.50 -7.16 2.42
N LEU A 303 20.22 -5.87 2.25
CA LEU A 303 19.31 -5.37 1.22
C LEU A 303 20.03 -4.70 0.05
N VAL A 304 21.24 -4.18 0.28
CA VAL A 304 21.96 -3.35 -0.69
C VAL A 304 23.04 -4.11 -1.45
N ASP A 305 23.34 -3.64 -2.65
CA ASP A 305 24.32 -4.24 -3.56
C ASP A 305 25.69 -4.33 -2.89
N ASN A 306 26.36 -5.49 -3.04
CA ASN A 306 27.68 -5.77 -2.47
C ASN A 306 27.78 -5.56 -0.94
N SER A 307 26.64 -5.42 -0.23
CA SER A 307 26.59 -5.01 1.18
C SER A 307 27.29 -3.67 1.46
N GLU A 308 27.40 -2.81 0.45
CA GLU A 308 28.08 -1.52 0.53
C GLU A 308 27.11 -0.40 0.93
N PHE A 309 27.42 0.25 2.06
CA PHE A 309 26.62 1.35 2.60
C PHE A 309 27.50 2.49 3.06
N GLU A 310 27.40 3.62 2.37
CA GLU A 310 28.14 4.87 2.72
C GLU A 310 27.35 5.67 3.74
N GLU A 311 27.70 5.52 5.02
CA GLU A 311 26.96 6.13 6.12
C GLU A 311 27.27 7.63 6.27
N TYR A 312 26.23 8.44 6.11
CA TYR A 312 26.29 9.90 6.28
C TYR A 312 26.28 10.29 7.77
N LYS A 313 27.20 11.15 8.19
CA LYS A 313 27.34 11.61 9.59
C LYS A 313 27.30 10.47 10.60
N LYS A 314 28.09 9.43 10.39
CA LYS A 314 28.17 8.22 11.20
C LYS A 314 28.30 8.48 12.70
N ASP A 315 29.02 9.52 13.08
CA ASP A 315 29.33 9.85 14.49
C ASP A 315 28.34 10.82 15.13
N TYR A 316 27.36 11.34 14.37
CA TYR A 316 26.36 12.31 14.83
C TYR A 316 24.94 11.82 14.62
N GLY A 317 24.03 12.09 15.58
CA GLY A 317 22.61 11.72 15.48
C GLY A 317 22.39 10.23 15.25
N LYS A 318 23.05 9.39 16.03
CA LYS A 318 23.18 7.94 15.79
C LYS A 318 21.87 7.16 15.94
N SER A 319 20.82 7.74 16.53
CA SER A 319 19.52 7.09 16.65
C SER A 319 18.77 6.97 15.31
N ILE A 320 19.24 7.69 14.29
CA ILE A 320 18.83 7.49 12.89
C ILE A 320 20.09 7.25 12.04
N ILE A 321 20.05 6.22 11.21
CA ILE A 321 21.06 5.89 10.21
C ILE A 321 20.64 6.57 8.91
N CYS A 322 21.54 7.34 8.30
CA CYS A 322 21.37 7.88 6.96
C CYS A 322 22.56 7.50 6.11
N GLY A 323 22.36 7.16 4.84
CA GLY A 323 23.49 6.87 3.95
C GLY A 323 23.07 6.56 2.52
N TYR A 324 24.05 6.52 1.66
CA TYR A 324 23.90 6.19 0.25
C TYR A 324 24.23 4.72 0.01
N ALA A 325 23.50 4.10 -0.90
CA ALA A 325 23.73 2.73 -1.33
C ALA A 325 23.26 2.52 -2.78
N ARG A 326 23.48 1.29 -3.27
CA ARG A 326 22.77 0.77 -4.43
C ARG A 326 21.83 -0.34 -4.01
N LEU A 327 20.66 -0.36 -4.61
CA LEU A 327 19.66 -1.42 -4.43
C LEU A 327 19.21 -1.87 -5.82
N ASP A 328 19.59 -3.07 -6.20
CA ASP A 328 19.36 -3.62 -7.54
C ASP A 328 19.88 -2.67 -8.65
N GLY A 329 21.08 -2.15 -8.44
CA GLY A 329 21.74 -1.17 -9.30
C GLY A 329 21.26 0.27 -9.10
N TRP A 330 20.07 0.53 -8.58
CA TRP A 330 19.54 1.87 -8.35
C TRP A 330 20.30 2.60 -7.26
N SER A 331 20.72 3.84 -7.52
CA SER A 331 21.25 4.73 -6.47
C SER A 331 20.12 5.14 -5.54
N VAL A 332 20.28 4.93 -4.24
CA VAL A 332 19.27 5.21 -3.21
C VAL A 332 19.85 5.90 -1.99
N GLY A 333 19.04 6.73 -1.34
CA GLY A 333 19.31 7.26 -0.01
C GLY A 333 18.46 6.50 1.02
N ILE A 334 19.06 5.98 2.07
CA ILE A 334 18.37 5.24 3.13
C ILE A 334 18.31 6.09 4.38
N VAL A 335 17.13 6.17 5.00
CA VAL A 335 16.86 6.79 6.30
C VAL A 335 16.22 5.72 7.19
N ALA A 336 16.89 5.29 8.25
CA ALA A 336 16.47 4.15 9.04
C ALA A 336 16.59 4.41 10.54
N ASN A 337 15.65 3.93 11.34
CA ASN A 337 15.74 4.02 12.79
C ASN A 337 16.74 2.99 13.33
N GLN A 338 17.77 3.45 14.07
CA GLN A 338 18.65 2.55 14.79
C GLN A 338 17.96 2.02 16.05
N ARG A 339 18.10 0.72 16.31
CA ARG A 339 17.48 0.07 17.50
C ARG A 339 18.46 -0.22 18.62
N GLU A 340 19.75 0.01 18.41
CA GLU A 340 20.74 -0.10 19.48
C GLU A 340 20.60 1.04 20.50
N ILE A 341 21.02 0.77 21.74
CA ILE A 341 21.19 1.80 22.76
C ILE A 341 22.54 2.49 22.51
N ILE A 342 22.52 3.80 22.41
CA ILE A 342 23.68 4.61 22.04
C ILE A 342 24.15 5.41 23.23
N LYS A 343 25.44 5.31 23.55
CA LYS A 343 26.10 6.22 24.49
C LYS A 343 26.75 7.39 23.73
N THR A 344 26.29 8.61 23.98
CA THR A 344 26.89 9.81 23.37
C THR A 344 28.24 10.12 23.97
N LYS A 345 29.05 10.94 23.29
CA LYS A 345 30.35 11.43 23.85
C LYS A 345 30.19 12.20 25.16
N LYS A 346 29.01 12.79 25.40
CA LYS A 346 28.68 13.51 26.65
C LYS A 346 28.21 12.57 27.76
N GLY A 347 28.23 11.26 27.53
CA GLY A 347 27.82 10.24 28.49
C GLY A 347 26.31 9.97 28.58
N GLU A 348 25.52 10.60 27.72
CA GLU A 348 24.07 10.40 27.67
C GLU A 348 23.70 9.09 26.98
N MET A 349 22.68 8.44 27.49
CA MET A 349 22.12 7.23 26.87
C MET A 349 20.94 7.63 25.97
N GLN A 350 21.02 7.31 24.69
CA GLN A 350 19.92 7.43 23.73
C GLN A 350 19.32 6.06 23.47
N ILE A 351 18.00 5.96 23.54
CA ILE A 351 17.25 4.71 23.36
C ILE A 351 17.01 4.50 21.87
N GLY A 352 17.23 3.31 21.37
CA GLY A 352 16.96 2.93 19.99
C GLY A 352 15.50 3.08 19.60
N GLY A 353 15.26 3.51 18.36
CA GLY A 353 13.91 3.76 17.83
C GLY A 353 13.30 5.10 18.25
N VAL A 354 14.00 5.90 19.06
CA VAL A 354 13.57 7.24 19.46
C VAL A 354 14.29 8.29 18.63
N ILE A 355 13.57 9.29 18.17
CA ILE A 355 14.12 10.43 17.42
C ILE A 355 14.53 11.52 18.40
N TYR A 356 15.77 11.98 18.31
CA TYR A 356 16.35 13.07 19.08
C TYR A 356 16.62 14.26 18.17
N SER A 357 16.87 15.45 18.73
CA SER A 357 17.15 16.67 17.98
C SER A 357 18.31 16.50 16.99
N ASP A 358 19.41 15.88 17.42
CA ASP A 358 20.56 15.62 16.58
C ASP A 358 20.27 14.67 15.41
N SER A 359 19.47 13.63 15.63
CA SER A 359 19.07 12.69 14.58
C SER A 359 18.03 13.29 13.63
N ALA A 360 17.14 14.14 14.12
CA ALA A 360 16.18 14.88 13.29
C ALA A 360 16.92 15.87 12.36
N ASP A 361 17.88 16.62 12.85
CA ASP A 361 18.71 17.53 12.04
C ASP A 361 19.56 16.80 11.00
N LYS A 362 20.17 15.66 11.39
CA LYS A 362 20.91 14.79 10.46
C LYS A 362 20.02 14.35 9.30
N SER A 363 18.84 13.85 9.61
CA SER A 363 17.88 13.33 8.63
C SER A 363 17.35 14.44 7.73
N THR A 364 17.01 15.60 8.28
CA THR A 364 16.57 16.78 7.53
C THR A 364 17.56 17.13 6.42
N ARG A 365 18.84 17.26 6.79
CA ARG A 365 19.89 17.60 5.82
C ARG A 365 20.16 16.51 4.81
N PHE A 366 20.10 15.23 5.23
CA PHE A 366 20.28 14.11 4.33
C PHE A 366 19.16 14.01 3.29
N ILE A 367 17.91 14.19 3.71
CA ILE A 367 16.74 14.22 2.81
C ILE A 367 16.90 15.35 1.78
N ALA A 368 17.31 16.56 2.21
CA ALA A 368 17.56 17.68 1.32
C ALA A 368 18.67 17.36 0.30
N ASN A 369 19.75 16.72 0.73
CA ASN A 369 20.85 16.28 -0.15
C ASN A 369 20.37 15.27 -1.22
N CYS A 370 19.52 14.30 -0.85
CA CYS A 370 18.96 13.34 -1.80
C CYS A 370 18.06 14.04 -2.82
N ASN A 371 17.26 15.02 -2.39
CA ASN A 371 16.43 15.81 -3.29
C ASN A 371 17.25 16.62 -4.29
N GLN A 372 18.32 17.28 -3.85
CA GLN A 372 19.22 18.03 -4.72
C GLN A 372 19.90 17.13 -5.75
N LYS A 373 20.26 15.91 -5.37
CA LYS A 373 20.96 14.93 -6.21
C LYS A 373 20.00 14.03 -7.01
N LYS A 374 18.69 14.20 -6.88
CA LYS A 374 17.65 13.35 -7.51
C LYS A 374 17.81 11.86 -7.16
N ILE A 375 18.08 11.55 -5.91
CA ILE A 375 18.25 10.19 -5.41
C ILE A 375 16.96 9.76 -4.70
N PRO A 376 16.29 8.67 -5.12
CA PRO A 376 15.14 8.08 -4.42
C PRO A 376 15.45 7.77 -2.97
N LEU A 377 14.46 7.96 -2.08
CA LEU A 377 14.58 7.76 -0.64
C LEU A 377 13.87 6.47 -0.19
N ILE A 378 14.55 5.70 0.65
CA ILE A 378 14.00 4.52 1.32
C ILE A 378 13.98 4.78 2.82
N PHE A 379 12.81 4.65 3.45
CA PHE A 379 12.61 4.78 4.89
C PHE A 379 12.38 3.40 5.50
N LEU A 380 13.26 3.01 6.45
CA LEU A 380 13.09 1.79 7.25
C LEU A 380 12.62 2.19 8.65
N GLN A 381 11.33 1.92 8.94
CA GLN A 381 10.72 2.33 10.20
C GLN A 381 10.79 1.22 11.26
N ASP A 382 11.41 1.53 12.39
CA ASP A 382 11.17 0.92 13.68
C ASP A 382 11.26 1.99 14.76
N VAL A 383 10.25 2.88 14.76
CA VAL A 383 10.21 4.13 15.52
C VAL A 383 9.15 4.09 16.60
N THR A 384 9.53 4.50 17.81
CA THR A 384 8.64 4.58 18.98
C THR A 384 8.12 6.00 19.25
N GLY A 385 8.69 7.00 18.58
CA GLY A 385 8.32 8.41 18.70
C GLY A 385 9.53 9.34 18.79
N PHE A 386 9.25 10.59 19.10
CA PHE A 386 10.28 11.57 19.48
C PHE A 386 10.59 11.47 20.97
N MET A 387 11.79 11.89 21.38
CA MET A 387 12.14 11.96 22.79
C MET A 387 11.27 12.98 23.51
N VAL A 388 10.81 12.62 24.69
CA VAL A 388 9.93 13.45 25.54
C VAL A 388 10.65 13.88 26.81
N GLY A 389 10.08 14.84 27.51
CA GLY A 389 10.57 15.34 28.80
C GLY A 389 11.18 16.73 28.70
N SER A 390 11.24 17.43 29.85
CA SER A 390 11.63 18.85 29.95
C SER A 390 12.95 19.17 29.25
N ARG A 391 13.93 18.29 29.37
CA ARG A 391 15.24 18.45 28.72
C ARG A 391 15.12 18.48 27.18
N SER A 392 14.34 17.58 26.60
CA SER A 392 14.11 17.53 25.14
C SER A 392 13.30 18.72 24.66
N GLU A 393 12.25 19.09 25.40
CA GLU A 393 11.46 20.28 25.06
C GLU A 393 12.28 21.56 25.13
N HIS A 394 13.08 21.74 26.19
CA HIS A 394 13.96 22.92 26.33
C HIS A 394 15.07 22.95 25.28
N SER A 395 15.48 21.80 24.72
CA SER A 395 16.44 21.74 23.62
C SER A 395 15.81 21.99 22.25
N GLY A 396 14.48 22.09 22.16
CA GLY A 396 13.76 22.38 20.92
C GLY A 396 13.43 21.15 20.07
N ILE A 397 13.19 19.99 20.68
CA ILE A 397 12.87 18.74 19.96
C ILE A 397 11.71 18.91 18.98
N ILE A 398 10.66 19.66 19.34
CA ILE A 398 9.51 19.88 18.47
C ILE A 398 9.89 20.69 17.22
N LYS A 399 10.78 21.67 17.36
CA LYS A 399 11.34 22.46 16.27
C LYS A 399 12.17 21.57 15.32
N ASP A 400 13.05 20.76 15.86
CA ASP A 400 13.93 19.89 15.09
C ASP A 400 13.16 18.76 14.40
N GLY A 401 12.15 18.20 15.09
CA GLY A 401 11.20 17.27 14.52
C GLY A 401 10.40 17.87 13.36
N ALA A 402 9.92 19.11 13.53
CA ALA A 402 9.20 19.83 12.48
C ALA A 402 10.07 20.07 11.23
N LYS A 403 11.37 20.37 11.39
CA LYS A 403 12.31 20.46 10.26
C LYS A 403 12.39 19.17 9.46
N MET A 404 12.49 18.02 10.16
CA MET A 404 12.55 16.72 9.51
C MET A 404 11.26 16.40 8.74
N VAL A 405 10.10 16.64 9.37
CA VAL A 405 8.80 16.46 8.74
C VAL A 405 8.65 17.37 7.52
N ASN A 406 9.07 18.63 7.63
CA ASN A 406 9.00 19.61 6.54
C ASN A 406 9.88 19.20 5.35
N ALA A 407 11.14 18.82 5.60
CA ALA A 407 12.04 18.36 4.55
C ALA A 407 11.50 17.12 3.79
N MET A 408 10.92 16.19 4.52
CA MET A 408 10.37 14.96 3.96
C MET A 408 9.03 15.20 3.22
N ALA A 409 8.14 16.04 3.78
CA ALA A 409 6.84 16.35 3.17
C ALA A 409 7.00 17.09 1.82
N ASN A 410 8.00 17.96 1.71
CA ASN A 410 8.30 18.72 0.49
C ASN A 410 9.25 17.98 -0.48
N SER A 411 9.63 16.73 -0.18
CA SER A 411 10.49 15.94 -1.04
C SER A 411 9.86 15.70 -2.40
N VAL A 412 10.64 15.97 -3.46
CA VAL A 412 10.22 15.77 -4.87
C VAL A 412 10.75 14.46 -5.46
N VAL A 413 11.70 13.81 -4.78
CA VAL A 413 12.16 12.47 -5.18
C VAL A 413 11.20 11.40 -4.66
N PRO A 414 11.08 10.23 -5.34
CA PRO A 414 10.27 9.13 -4.88
C PRO A 414 10.68 8.66 -3.48
N LYS A 415 9.70 8.38 -2.65
CA LYS A 415 9.87 7.85 -1.29
C LYS A 415 9.25 6.46 -1.21
N PHE A 416 9.94 5.54 -0.57
CA PHE A 416 9.48 4.18 -0.31
C PHE A 416 9.60 3.92 1.18
N THR A 417 8.56 3.41 1.80
CA THR A 417 8.56 3.16 3.24
C THR A 417 8.35 1.69 3.54
N ILE A 418 9.22 1.13 4.36
CA ILE A 418 9.12 -0.23 4.89
C ILE A 418 8.98 -0.13 6.41
N ILE A 419 7.85 -0.60 6.95
CA ILE A 419 7.64 -0.70 8.38
C ILE A 419 8.18 -2.05 8.85
N VAL A 420 9.40 -2.02 9.36
CA VAL A 420 10.13 -3.19 9.85
C VAL A 420 9.64 -3.62 11.22
N GLY A 421 9.28 -2.65 12.05
CA GLY A 421 8.86 -2.88 13.42
C GLY A 421 7.80 -1.87 13.87
N ASN A 422 8.10 -1.11 14.92
CA ASN A 422 7.16 -0.11 15.43
C ASN A 422 7.06 1.10 14.51
N SER A 423 5.87 1.66 14.43
CA SER A 423 5.58 2.90 13.72
C SER A 423 4.58 3.71 14.54
N TYR A 424 5.09 4.46 15.54
CA TYR A 424 4.26 5.07 16.56
C TYR A 424 4.26 6.61 16.48
N GLY A 425 3.06 7.17 16.66
CA GLY A 425 2.81 8.61 16.82
C GLY A 425 3.44 9.47 15.71
N ALA A 426 3.99 10.62 16.10
CA ALA A 426 4.65 11.53 15.18
C ALA A 426 5.92 10.94 14.54
N GLY A 427 6.49 9.86 15.10
CA GLY A 427 7.58 9.11 14.48
C GLY A 427 7.19 8.49 13.14
N ASN A 428 5.93 7.99 13.02
CA ASN A 428 5.38 7.55 11.73
C ASN A 428 5.43 8.68 10.69
N TYR A 429 5.05 9.90 11.09
CA TYR A 429 5.02 11.05 10.20
C TYR A 429 6.43 11.45 9.76
N ALA A 430 7.36 11.59 10.69
CA ALA A 430 8.74 11.97 10.40
C ALA A 430 9.48 10.96 9.51
N MET A 431 9.13 9.68 9.60
CA MET A 431 9.71 8.58 8.83
C MET A 431 8.89 8.21 7.57
N CYS A 432 8.16 9.16 7.00
CA CYS A 432 7.38 9.00 5.78
C CYS A 432 6.23 7.98 5.90
N GLY A 433 5.30 8.22 6.83
CA GLY A 433 4.05 7.46 6.89
C GLY A 433 3.14 7.70 5.67
N LYS A 434 2.00 7.01 5.64
CA LYS A 434 1.05 7.01 4.49
C LYS A 434 0.63 8.41 4.02
N ALA A 435 0.43 9.34 4.95
CA ALA A 435 -0.02 10.72 4.66
C ALA A 435 1.06 11.60 4.00
N TYR A 436 2.28 11.09 3.84
CA TYR A 436 3.40 11.83 3.25
C TYR A 436 3.78 11.30 1.86
N ASP A 437 2.83 10.70 1.19
CA ASP A 437 2.88 10.29 -0.22
C ASP A 437 4.08 9.40 -0.57
N PRO A 438 4.33 8.29 0.17
CA PRO A 438 5.27 7.29 -0.30
C PRO A 438 4.71 6.63 -1.56
N ARG A 439 5.57 6.41 -2.56
CA ARG A 439 5.19 5.67 -3.78
C ARG A 439 4.66 4.28 -3.46
N LEU A 440 5.31 3.61 -2.51
CA LEU A 440 4.84 2.39 -1.87
C LEU A 440 5.12 2.48 -0.36
N ILE A 441 4.19 1.97 0.44
CA ILE A 441 4.37 1.75 1.86
C ILE A 441 4.07 0.29 2.19
N LEU A 442 5.07 -0.39 2.70
CA LEU A 442 5.08 -1.84 2.92
C LEU A 442 5.24 -2.14 4.40
N ALA A 443 4.69 -3.23 4.85
CA ALA A 443 4.89 -3.72 6.21
C ALA A 443 5.52 -5.12 6.21
N TRP A 444 6.46 -5.37 7.10
CA TRP A 444 6.85 -6.73 7.44
C TRP A 444 5.85 -7.33 8.44
N PRO A 445 5.77 -8.66 8.58
CA PRO A 445 4.86 -9.30 9.54
C PRO A 445 5.11 -8.89 11.00
N THR A 446 6.26 -8.31 11.29
CA THR A 446 6.67 -7.75 12.58
C THR A 446 6.17 -6.33 12.85
N ALA A 447 5.57 -5.67 11.86
CA ALA A 447 5.14 -4.28 11.95
C ALA A 447 4.04 -4.07 13.00
N LYS A 448 4.09 -2.93 13.69
CA LYS A 448 3.03 -2.45 14.60
C LYS A 448 2.81 -0.96 14.38
N LEU A 449 1.55 -0.58 14.11
CA LEU A 449 1.17 0.81 13.85
C LEU A 449 0.22 1.29 14.94
N ALA A 450 0.54 2.39 15.61
CA ALA A 450 -0.29 2.98 16.66
C ALA A 450 0.09 4.43 16.95
N VAL A 451 -0.73 5.10 17.77
CA VAL A 451 -0.37 6.43 18.31
C VAL A 451 0.75 6.30 19.34
N MET A 452 0.76 5.22 20.14
CA MET A 452 1.77 4.94 21.16
C MET A 452 1.86 3.43 21.43
N GLY A 453 2.86 2.99 22.19
CA GLY A 453 3.03 1.58 22.57
C GLY A 453 1.85 1.04 23.39
N GLY A 454 1.48 -0.24 23.18
CA GLY A 454 0.26 -0.82 23.72
C GLY A 454 0.13 -0.78 25.24
N GLU A 455 1.22 -0.97 25.99
CA GLU A 455 1.20 -0.88 27.45
C GLU A 455 0.95 0.55 27.96
N GLN A 456 1.55 1.54 27.31
CA GLN A 456 1.34 2.95 27.65
C GLN A 456 -0.09 3.37 27.31
N ALA A 457 -0.57 3.00 26.11
CA ALA A 457 -1.94 3.27 25.69
C ALA A 457 -2.97 2.65 26.64
N ALA A 458 -2.77 1.39 27.03
CA ALA A 458 -3.67 0.71 27.96
C ALA A 458 -3.76 1.41 29.31
N LYS A 459 -2.64 1.89 29.85
CA LYS A 459 -2.61 2.64 31.12
C LYS A 459 -3.33 3.98 31.01
N VAL A 460 -3.09 4.74 29.92
CA VAL A 460 -3.75 6.03 29.69
C VAL A 460 -5.26 5.88 29.50
N LEU A 461 -5.67 4.92 28.66
CA LEU A 461 -7.10 4.66 28.42
C LEU A 461 -7.81 4.18 29.70
N LEU A 462 -7.17 3.34 30.51
CA LEU A 462 -7.69 2.92 31.79
C LEU A 462 -7.90 4.11 32.75
N GLN A 463 -6.94 5.04 32.82
CA GLN A 463 -7.08 6.26 33.63
C GLN A 463 -8.24 7.14 33.17
N ILE A 464 -8.40 7.33 31.84
CA ILE A 464 -9.50 8.11 31.27
C ILE A 464 -10.85 7.47 31.62
N GLU A 465 -10.96 6.15 31.48
CA GLU A 465 -12.20 5.41 31.76
C GLU A 465 -12.54 5.38 33.26
N LYS A 466 -11.53 5.25 34.12
CA LYS A 466 -11.69 5.42 35.57
C LYS A 466 -12.25 6.82 35.91
N ALA A 467 -11.64 7.87 35.41
CA ALA A 467 -12.08 9.24 35.66
C ALA A 467 -13.53 9.47 35.15
N SER A 468 -13.90 8.88 34.01
CA SER A 468 -15.26 8.94 33.49
C SER A 468 -16.26 8.22 34.37
N LEU A 469 -15.93 7.05 34.92
CA LEU A 469 -16.81 6.29 35.81
C LEU A 469 -16.94 6.95 37.20
N GLU A 470 -15.84 7.45 37.74
CA GLU A 470 -15.83 8.23 38.98
C GLU A 470 -16.69 9.50 38.88
N SER A 471 -16.66 10.19 37.75
CA SER A 471 -17.54 11.36 37.50
C SER A 471 -19.02 11.02 37.45
N LYS A 472 -19.38 9.75 37.16
CA LYS A 472 -20.75 9.22 37.19
C LYS A 472 -21.14 8.62 38.55
N GLY A 473 -20.26 8.69 39.56
CA GLY A 473 -20.46 8.13 40.90
C GLY A 473 -20.28 6.61 40.98
N GLU A 474 -19.71 5.98 39.94
CA GLU A 474 -19.42 4.54 39.93
C GLU A 474 -18.03 4.27 40.48
N LYS A 475 -17.93 3.38 41.50
CA LYS A 475 -16.62 2.88 41.97
C LYS A 475 -16.20 1.63 41.20
N ILE A 476 -14.99 1.66 40.64
CA ILE A 476 -14.40 0.52 39.97
C ILE A 476 -13.74 -0.37 41.05
N ASN A 477 -14.18 -1.63 41.15
CA ASN A 477 -13.48 -2.61 41.96
C ASN A 477 -12.27 -3.21 41.19
N SER A 478 -11.32 -3.77 41.89
CA SER A 478 -10.09 -4.35 41.34
C SER A 478 -10.32 -5.43 40.27
N GLN A 479 -11.45 -6.13 40.30
CA GLN A 479 -11.79 -7.15 39.30
C GLN A 479 -12.34 -6.55 38.00
N LYS A 480 -13.19 -5.52 38.09
CA LYS A 480 -13.63 -4.72 36.92
C LYS A 480 -12.45 -4.03 36.25
N GLU A 481 -11.52 -3.48 37.06
CA GLU A 481 -10.32 -2.82 36.53
C GLU A 481 -9.42 -3.77 35.74
N LYS A 482 -9.16 -4.98 36.26
CA LYS A 482 -8.36 -6.00 35.56
C LYS A 482 -9.01 -6.42 34.23
N LYS A 483 -10.32 -6.67 34.24
CA LYS A 483 -11.07 -7.03 33.04
C LYS A 483 -11.02 -5.92 32.00
N LEU A 484 -11.26 -4.68 32.41
CA LEU A 484 -11.20 -3.51 31.55
C LEU A 484 -9.81 -3.33 30.92
N LEU A 485 -8.75 -3.49 31.71
CA LEU A 485 -7.37 -3.42 31.22
C LEU A 485 -7.08 -4.52 30.18
N GLU A 486 -7.57 -5.73 30.40
CA GLU A 486 -7.42 -6.85 29.49
C GLU A 486 -8.18 -6.60 28.17
N ASP A 487 -9.42 -6.14 28.24
CA ASP A 487 -10.24 -5.79 27.07
C ASP A 487 -9.58 -4.67 26.23
N ILE A 488 -9.05 -3.64 26.90
CA ILE A 488 -8.32 -2.56 26.24
C ILE A 488 -7.06 -3.11 25.55
N LYS A 489 -6.26 -3.94 26.25
CA LYS A 489 -5.04 -4.54 25.68
C LYS A 489 -5.36 -5.39 24.45
N ASN A 490 -6.35 -6.26 24.51
CA ASN A 490 -6.73 -7.15 23.42
C ASN A 490 -7.21 -6.34 22.18
N ARG A 491 -8.07 -5.33 22.39
CA ARG A 491 -8.51 -4.43 21.33
C ARG A 491 -7.34 -3.68 20.70
N TYR A 492 -6.44 -3.16 21.53
CA TYR A 492 -5.29 -2.41 21.07
C TYR A 492 -4.30 -3.29 20.29
N GLU A 493 -4.04 -4.49 20.75
CA GLU A 493 -3.17 -5.46 20.06
C GLU A 493 -3.73 -5.82 18.68
N LYS A 494 -5.04 -6.05 18.55
CA LYS A 494 -5.69 -6.26 17.25
C LYS A 494 -5.51 -5.06 16.33
N GLN A 495 -5.77 -3.85 16.82
CA GLN A 495 -5.73 -2.60 16.04
C GLN A 495 -4.31 -2.18 15.62
N THR A 496 -3.28 -2.62 16.33
CA THR A 496 -1.87 -2.30 16.01
C THR A 496 -1.24 -3.28 15.04
N SER A 497 -1.90 -4.39 14.72
CA SER A 497 -1.35 -5.44 13.86
C SER A 497 -1.16 -4.96 12.41
N PRO A 498 -0.17 -5.52 11.68
CA PRO A 498 -0.01 -5.20 10.26
C PRO A 498 -1.22 -5.61 9.41
N TYR A 499 -1.98 -6.63 9.85
CA TYR A 499 -3.20 -7.07 9.18
C TYR A 499 -4.32 -6.04 9.29
N TYR A 500 -4.49 -5.42 10.46
CA TYR A 500 -5.46 -4.33 10.64
C TYR A 500 -5.08 -3.11 9.80
N ALA A 501 -3.80 -2.76 9.79
CA ALA A 501 -3.29 -1.67 8.95
C ALA A 501 -3.52 -1.95 7.45
N ALA A 502 -3.24 -3.16 6.99
CA ALA A 502 -3.46 -3.56 5.60
C ALA A 502 -4.95 -3.67 5.24
N ALA A 503 -5.80 -4.13 6.18
CA ALA A 503 -7.25 -4.17 6.00
C ALA A 503 -7.82 -2.77 5.72
N ASN A 504 -7.28 -1.76 6.39
CA ASN A 504 -7.65 -0.35 6.22
C ASN A 504 -6.84 0.39 5.14
N LEU A 505 -5.96 -0.29 4.40
CA LEU A 505 -5.05 0.31 3.40
C LEU A 505 -4.14 1.40 3.98
N TRP A 506 -3.74 1.31 5.24
CA TRP A 506 -2.69 2.15 5.81
C TRP A 506 -1.31 1.74 5.28
N VAL A 507 -1.17 0.49 4.84
CA VAL A 507 -0.05 -0.03 4.08
C VAL A 507 -0.56 -0.67 2.78
N ASP A 508 0.28 -0.65 1.75
CA ASP A 508 -0.05 -1.18 0.42
C ASP A 508 0.06 -2.71 0.37
N ALA A 509 0.98 -3.29 1.15
CA ALA A 509 1.14 -4.74 1.27
C ALA A 509 1.84 -5.14 2.58
N ILE A 510 1.57 -6.37 3.04
CA ILE A 510 2.42 -7.07 4.00
C ILE A 510 3.31 -8.01 3.19
N ILE A 511 4.62 -7.91 3.34
CA ILE A 511 5.60 -8.63 2.53
C ILE A 511 6.54 -9.50 3.36
N ASP A 512 7.04 -10.55 2.75
CA ASP A 512 8.20 -11.28 3.26
C ASP A 512 9.43 -10.35 3.22
N PRO A 513 10.22 -10.22 4.29
CA PRO A 513 11.44 -9.40 4.31
C PRO A 513 12.37 -9.63 3.11
N LEU A 514 12.49 -10.86 2.62
CA LEU A 514 13.33 -11.20 1.46
C LEU A 514 12.81 -10.62 0.14
N GLU A 515 11.55 -10.25 0.05
CA GLU A 515 10.99 -9.63 -1.15
C GLU A 515 11.23 -8.11 -1.20
N THR A 516 11.73 -7.51 -0.11
CA THR A 516 11.89 -6.05 0.02
C THR A 516 12.72 -5.47 -1.12
N ARG A 517 13.89 -6.04 -1.40
CA ARG A 517 14.81 -5.59 -2.45
C ARG A 517 14.12 -5.55 -3.83
N LYS A 518 13.49 -6.65 -4.20
CA LYS A 518 12.77 -6.78 -5.48
C LYS A 518 11.62 -5.77 -5.62
N ILE A 519 10.77 -5.68 -4.60
CA ILE A 519 9.59 -4.80 -4.65
C ILE A 519 10.01 -3.32 -4.72
N ILE A 520 11.03 -2.92 -3.95
CA ILE A 520 11.54 -1.54 -4.00
C ILE A 520 12.19 -1.23 -5.35
N SER A 521 12.95 -2.16 -5.93
CA SER A 521 13.52 -1.99 -7.27
C SER A 521 12.44 -1.76 -8.33
N MET A 522 11.39 -2.60 -8.35
CA MET A 522 10.26 -2.42 -9.26
C MET A 522 9.52 -1.09 -8.99
N GLY A 523 9.44 -0.67 -7.72
CA GLY A 523 8.86 0.62 -7.33
C GLY A 523 9.67 1.81 -7.84
N ILE A 524 11.00 1.75 -7.76
CA ILE A 524 11.89 2.80 -8.30
C ILE A 524 11.79 2.85 -9.82
N GLU A 525 11.73 1.69 -10.48
CA GLU A 525 11.52 1.61 -11.91
C GLU A 525 10.18 2.25 -12.31
N ALA A 526 9.10 1.95 -11.57
CA ALA A 526 7.82 2.60 -11.76
C ALA A 526 7.92 4.13 -11.62
N ALA A 527 8.56 4.60 -10.56
CA ALA A 527 8.76 6.02 -10.32
C ALA A 527 9.62 6.70 -11.39
N ASN A 528 10.51 5.95 -12.04
CA ASN A 528 11.36 6.46 -13.12
C ASN A 528 10.57 6.84 -14.39
N HIS A 529 9.33 6.36 -14.56
CA HIS A 529 8.45 6.80 -15.65
C HIS A 529 7.86 8.20 -15.44
N SER A 530 8.01 8.80 -14.25
CA SER A 530 7.48 10.13 -13.93
C SER A 530 8.61 11.14 -13.76
N PRO A 531 8.85 12.04 -14.75
CA PRO A 531 9.90 13.06 -14.64
C PRO A 531 9.70 13.98 -13.45
N ILE A 532 10.79 14.31 -12.72
CA ILE A 532 10.75 15.30 -11.65
C ILE A 532 10.72 16.69 -12.27
N ARG A 533 9.53 17.31 -12.28
CA ARG A 533 9.30 18.64 -12.86
C ARG A 533 9.37 19.77 -11.83
N LYS A 534 9.21 19.45 -10.56
CA LYS A 534 9.24 20.43 -9.47
C LYS A 534 10.65 20.52 -8.89
N SER A 535 11.11 21.73 -8.59
CA SER A 535 12.31 21.94 -7.79
C SER A 535 12.01 21.66 -6.33
N TYR A 536 12.98 21.07 -5.62
CA TYR A 536 12.88 20.92 -4.18
C TYR A 536 12.91 22.30 -3.49
N ASN A 537 11.89 22.57 -2.71
CA ASN A 537 11.79 23.76 -1.88
C ASN A 537 11.20 23.34 -0.52
N PRO A 538 11.99 23.35 0.55
CA PRO A 538 11.50 22.96 1.87
C PRO A 538 10.53 23.98 2.49
N GLY A 539 10.33 25.15 1.88
CA GLY A 539 9.57 26.24 2.48
C GLY A 539 10.33 26.91 3.63
N ILE A 540 9.58 27.47 4.58
CA ILE A 540 10.18 28.10 5.77
C ILE A 540 10.59 27.00 6.76
N ILE A 541 11.87 27.02 7.14
CA ILE A 541 12.43 26.06 8.11
C ILE A 541 12.43 26.68 9.50
N GLN A 542 12.03 25.89 10.48
CA GLN A 542 12.08 26.27 11.90
C GLN A 542 13.52 26.39 12.38
N THR A 543 13.85 27.46 13.10
CA THR A 543 15.21 27.77 13.61
C THR A 543 15.24 27.87 15.13
#